data_f82731e2b1700dc63636b085bc5b0bbb
#
_entry.id   f82731e2b1700dc63636b085bc5b0bbb
#
_cell.length_a   1.000
_cell.length_b   1.000
_cell.length_c   1.000
_cell.angle_alpha   90.00
_cell.angle_beta   90.00
_cell.angle_gamma   90.00
#
_symmetry.space_group_name_H-M   'P 1'
#
loop_
_entity.id
_entity.type
_entity.pdbx_description
1 polymer ?
#
loop_
_entity_poly.entity_id
_entity_poly.type
_entity_poly.pdbx_seq_one_letter_code
_entity_poly.pdbx_strand_id
1 'polypeptide(L)'
;MTALLAFVVIYLLGTLAIGLYAGTRVKTATDFALAGRSLPLIMIVTTTFATWFGAETVMGISAKFVQGGLNNVVEDPFGASLCLIFVGMFFAAKLYKMTLLTIGDYYRKRYGKSVEVLCSVAIILSYLGWVAAQITAIGLVFNLVSGGAISVETGMVIGTLSVLVYVVFGGMLAIAWTDFVQMIVLVAGLAIIAFMAGDLAGGPNKVLDLALTNDWFKFFPEPKLHDVLFFVAAAITMMLGSIPQQDIFQRVMSAKDAKTASRGSIIGGLCYFAFAFVPMFIVACAVLVMPEEAKRLLADDPQKVLPTLILNHMPFFAQVLFFGALLSAVKSTASATLLAPSTSFVENIYKNLRGGLTDKQELFAFRVVLVLFTGCVLTYAIMMRGTPIYEMVSTAYQVTLCGAFVPLVAGLYWKRANRYGALASIVMGITTWILLLATPLGEQFPPQLAGVLMAAAAMVAGSLATKPHTHQAHEAGHPEATSAPLHGHAHQ
;
A
#
# COMPACT_ATOMS: atom_id res chain seq x y z
N MET A 1 31.44 6.26 -6.96
CA MET A 1 30.13 6.44 -7.63
C MET A 1 29.84 5.41 -8.70
N THR A 2 30.66 5.22 -9.70
CA THR A 2 30.48 4.18 -10.74
C THR A 2 30.31 2.77 -10.16
N ALA A 3 31.06 2.40 -9.12
CA ALA A 3 30.95 1.11 -8.47
C ALA A 3 29.58 0.94 -7.75
N LEU A 4 29.10 1.95 -7.04
CA LEU A 4 27.80 1.90 -6.36
C LEU A 4 26.65 1.76 -7.38
N LEU A 5 26.71 2.51 -8.49
CA LEU A 5 25.74 2.39 -9.57
C LEU A 5 25.76 0.98 -10.19
N ALA A 6 26.96 0.38 -10.36
CA ALA A 6 27.08 -0.99 -10.85
C ALA A 6 26.39 -2.00 -9.93
N PHE A 7 26.57 -1.88 -8.60
CA PHE A 7 25.84 -2.73 -7.63
C PHE A 7 24.32 -2.54 -7.70
N VAL A 8 23.85 -1.30 -7.85
CA VAL A 8 22.42 -1.01 -8.04
C VAL A 8 21.90 -1.72 -9.30
N VAL A 9 22.61 -1.64 -10.42
CA VAL A 9 22.22 -2.30 -11.68
C VAL A 9 22.21 -3.83 -11.52
N ILE A 10 23.25 -4.41 -10.91
CA ILE A 10 23.32 -5.86 -10.64
C ILE A 10 22.14 -6.30 -9.76
N TYR A 11 21.81 -5.53 -8.72
CA TYR A 11 20.68 -5.81 -7.86
C TYR A 11 19.34 -5.77 -8.63
N LEU A 12 19.15 -4.75 -9.50
CA LEU A 12 17.97 -4.65 -10.33
C LEU A 12 17.83 -5.83 -11.30
N LEU A 13 18.92 -6.24 -11.93
CA LEU A 13 18.94 -7.41 -12.83
C LEU A 13 18.65 -8.72 -12.07
N GLY A 14 19.18 -8.88 -10.85
CA GLY A 14 18.89 -10.02 -9.99
C GLY A 14 17.41 -10.14 -9.62
N THR A 15 16.80 -9.05 -9.16
CA THR A 15 15.38 -9.02 -8.83
C THR A 15 14.49 -9.21 -10.06
N LEU A 16 14.91 -8.66 -11.22
CA LEU A 16 14.24 -8.88 -12.50
C LEU A 16 14.25 -10.36 -12.89
N ALA A 17 15.41 -11.03 -12.78
CA ALA A 17 15.54 -12.44 -13.10
C ALA A 17 14.63 -13.33 -12.22
N ILE A 18 14.56 -13.06 -10.91
CA ILE A 18 13.65 -13.76 -9.98
C ILE A 18 12.19 -13.57 -10.41
N GLY A 19 11.79 -12.33 -10.69
CA GLY A 19 10.43 -12.02 -11.11
C GLY A 19 10.04 -12.67 -12.44
N LEU A 20 10.94 -12.67 -13.43
CA LEU A 20 10.71 -13.32 -14.72
C LEU A 20 10.62 -14.84 -14.57
N TYR A 21 11.48 -15.44 -13.74
CA TYR A 21 11.41 -16.87 -13.44
C TYR A 21 10.06 -17.24 -12.80
N ALA A 22 9.58 -16.48 -11.82
CA ALA A 22 8.27 -16.69 -11.24
C ALA A 22 7.16 -16.53 -12.30
N GLY A 23 7.32 -15.58 -13.23
CA GLY A 23 6.40 -15.32 -14.34
C GLY A 23 6.20 -16.52 -15.28
N THR A 24 7.18 -17.42 -15.41
CA THR A 24 7.03 -18.64 -16.23
C THR A 24 5.96 -19.59 -15.72
N ARG A 25 5.54 -19.43 -14.47
CA ARG A 25 4.51 -20.25 -13.81
C ARG A 25 3.10 -19.68 -13.92
N VAL A 26 2.95 -18.46 -14.41
CA VAL A 26 1.65 -17.79 -14.58
C VAL A 26 0.97 -18.30 -15.86
N LYS A 27 -0.14 -19.01 -15.71
CA LYS A 27 -0.92 -19.61 -16.82
C LYS A 27 -2.33 -19.02 -16.93
N THR A 28 -2.90 -18.58 -15.81
CA THR A 28 -4.28 -18.12 -15.70
C THR A 28 -4.36 -16.68 -15.20
N ALA A 29 -5.53 -16.05 -15.38
CA ALA A 29 -5.83 -14.72 -14.80
C ALA A 29 -5.74 -14.75 -13.27
N THR A 30 -6.19 -15.86 -12.63
CA THR A 30 -6.10 -16.05 -11.17
C THR A 30 -4.65 -16.20 -10.70
N ASP A 31 -3.78 -16.89 -11.47
CA ASP A 31 -2.35 -16.95 -11.15
C ASP A 31 -1.74 -15.55 -11.18
N PHE A 32 -2.10 -14.76 -12.20
CA PHE A 32 -1.59 -13.40 -12.37
C PHE A 32 -2.06 -12.46 -11.27
N ALA A 33 -3.36 -12.46 -10.96
CA ALA A 33 -3.96 -11.53 -10.01
C ALA A 33 -3.77 -11.94 -8.54
N LEU A 34 -3.80 -13.24 -8.23
CA LEU A 34 -3.87 -13.79 -6.86
C LEU A 34 -2.87 -14.92 -6.58
N ALA A 35 -1.84 -15.11 -7.41
CA ALA A 35 -0.87 -16.21 -7.28
C ALA A 35 -1.53 -17.58 -7.11
N GLY A 36 -2.65 -17.83 -7.83
CA GLY A 36 -3.42 -19.08 -7.78
C GLY A 36 -3.98 -19.39 -6.39
N ARG A 37 -4.07 -18.44 -5.47
CA ARG A 37 -4.53 -18.63 -4.07
C ARG A 37 -3.75 -19.72 -3.34
N SER A 38 -2.45 -19.76 -3.51
CA SER A 38 -1.59 -20.87 -3.06
C SER A 38 -0.51 -20.46 -2.05
N LEU A 39 -0.40 -19.17 -1.69
CA LEU A 39 0.70 -18.66 -0.91
C LEU A 39 0.64 -19.15 0.55
N PRO A 40 1.76 -19.72 1.07
CA PRO A 40 1.88 -20.12 2.46
C PRO A 40 2.03 -18.90 3.39
N LEU A 41 1.90 -19.12 4.70
CA LEU A 41 1.93 -18.08 5.71
C LEU A 41 3.15 -17.16 5.59
N ILE A 42 4.35 -17.73 5.43
CA ILE A 42 5.57 -16.92 5.35
C ILE A 42 5.53 -15.97 4.14
N MET A 43 5.02 -16.40 3.01
CA MET A 43 4.89 -15.55 1.83
C MET A 43 3.86 -14.45 2.02
N ILE A 44 2.74 -14.73 2.71
CA ILE A 44 1.74 -13.69 3.03
C ILE A 44 2.32 -12.68 4.00
N VAL A 45 3.03 -13.11 5.04
CA VAL A 45 3.71 -12.21 5.99
C VAL A 45 4.70 -11.31 5.27
N THR A 46 5.57 -11.90 4.45
CA THR A 46 6.63 -11.15 3.77
C THR A 46 6.08 -10.19 2.72
N THR A 47 5.12 -10.61 1.90
CA THR A 47 4.55 -9.72 0.89
C THR A 47 3.66 -8.63 1.52
N THR A 48 2.97 -8.90 2.62
CA THR A 48 2.22 -7.88 3.37
C THR A 48 3.16 -6.84 3.96
N PHE A 49 4.20 -7.28 4.67
CA PHE A 49 5.22 -6.39 5.22
C PHE A 49 5.92 -5.58 4.12
N ALA A 50 6.48 -6.25 3.12
CA ALA A 50 7.32 -5.62 2.11
C ALA A 50 6.55 -4.64 1.20
N THR A 51 5.27 -4.89 0.94
CA THR A 51 4.43 -3.97 0.15
C THR A 51 4.21 -2.64 0.87
N TRP A 52 4.09 -2.68 2.18
CA TRP A 52 3.81 -1.50 2.99
C TRP A 52 5.07 -0.78 3.47
N PHE A 53 6.21 -1.46 3.45
CA PHE A 53 7.49 -0.88 3.82
C PHE A 53 8.15 -0.22 2.60
N GLY A 54 7.59 0.87 2.13
CA GLY A 54 8.02 1.60 0.93
C GLY A 54 8.93 2.80 1.20
N ALA A 55 8.97 3.70 0.22
CA ALA A 55 9.72 4.95 0.30
C ALA A 55 9.23 5.84 1.44
N GLU A 56 7.92 5.87 1.67
CA GLU A 56 7.29 6.61 2.75
C GLU A 56 7.82 6.19 4.12
N THR A 57 8.02 4.89 4.34
CA THR A 57 8.51 4.37 5.61
C THR A 57 9.99 4.67 5.82
N VAL A 58 10.82 4.45 4.78
CA VAL A 58 12.27 4.65 4.91
C VAL A 58 12.65 6.13 4.96
N MET A 59 12.08 6.94 4.09
CA MET A 59 12.47 8.35 3.90
C MET A 59 11.44 9.33 4.44
N GLY A 60 10.14 9.04 4.29
CA GLY A 60 9.06 9.94 4.68
C GLY A 60 8.84 9.99 6.19
N ILE A 61 8.52 8.86 6.81
CA ILE A 61 8.25 8.76 8.26
C ILE A 61 9.48 9.18 9.07
N SER A 62 10.66 8.72 8.66
CA SER A 62 11.89 9.02 9.37
C SER A 62 12.16 10.53 9.43
N ALA A 63 11.93 11.25 8.33
CA ALA A 63 12.04 12.71 8.30
C ALA A 63 10.96 13.39 9.17
N LYS A 64 9.71 12.97 9.07
CA LYS A 64 8.58 13.47 9.88
C LYS A 64 8.81 13.26 11.38
N PHE A 65 9.43 12.15 11.77
CA PHE A 65 9.74 11.84 13.17
C PHE A 65 10.69 12.88 13.80
N VAL A 66 11.78 13.20 13.13
CA VAL A 66 12.74 14.18 13.67
C VAL A 66 12.25 15.65 13.56
N GLN A 67 11.23 15.90 12.75
CA GLN A 67 10.57 17.21 12.66
C GLN A 67 9.55 17.46 13.78
N GLY A 68 8.87 16.44 14.29
CA GLY A 68 7.78 16.61 15.26
C GLY A 68 7.51 15.42 16.20
N GLY A 69 8.44 14.47 16.30
CA GLY A 69 8.33 13.30 17.17
C GLY A 69 7.23 12.32 16.76
N LEU A 70 6.83 11.48 17.71
CA LEU A 70 5.81 10.43 17.50
C LEU A 70 4.43 10.99 17.16
N ASN A 71 4.09 12.18 17.64
CA ASN A 71 2.84 12.85 17.28
C ASN A 71 2.72 13.10 15.77
N ASN A 72 3.85 13.36 15.11
CA ASN A 72 3.90 13.69 13.69
C ASN A 72 3.85 12.44 12.75
N VAL A 73 3.92 11.24 13.33
CA VAL A 73 3.94 9.96 12.61
C VAL A 73 2.81 9.01 13.05
N VAL A 74 1.72 9.54 13.60
CA VAL A 74 0.58 8.75 14.07
C VAL A 74 -0.12 8.00 12.93
N GLU A 75 -0.17 8.60 11.74
CA GLU A 75 -0.75 8.01 10.54
C GLU A 75 0.03 6.76 10.11
N ASP A 76 1.35 6.86 10.08
CA ASP A 76 2.29 5.81 9.73
C ASP A 76 3.54 5.91 10.65
N PRO A 77 3.91 4.90 11.42
CA PRO A 77 3.52 3.48 11.32
C PRO A 77 2.31 3.04 12.15
N PHE A 78 1.76 3.86 13.03
CA PHE A 78 0.71 3.42 13.96
C PHE A 78 -0.59 3.08 13.21
N GLY A 79 -1.13 4.01 12.43
CA GLY A 79 -2.33 3.78 11.64
C GLY A 79 -2.16 2.65 10.62
N ALA A 80 -1.06 2.65 9.89
CA ALA A 80 -0.74 1.63 8.89
C ALA A 80 -0.68 0.21 9.49
N SER A 81 0.01 0.04 10.61
CA SER A 81 0.09 -1.25 11.30
C SER A 81 -1.27 -1.72 11.80
N LEU A 82 -2.05 -0.81 12.41
CA LEU A 82 -3.39 -1.11 12.89
C LEU A 82 -4.33 -1.49 11.74
N CYS A 83 -4.20 -0.88 10.56
CA CYS A 83 -4.94 -1.31 9.37
C CYS A 83 -4.73 -2.79 9.08
N LEU A 84 -3.47 -3.23 8.96
CA LEU A 84 -3.14 -4.63 8.65
C LEU A 84 -3.64 -5.60 9.73
N ILE A 85 -3.53 -5.22 11.00
CA ILE A 85 -4.04 -6.00 12.13
C ILE A 85 -5.57 -6.09 12.08
N PHE A 86 -6.27 -4.98 11.84
CA PHE A 86 -7.74 -4.97 11.72
C PHE A 86 -8.23 -5.77 10.52
N VAL A 87 -7.53 -5.67 9.39
CA VAL A 87 -7.82 -6.53 8.22
C VAL A 87 -7.75 -7.99 8.60
N GLY A 88 -6.68 -8.42 9.26
CA GLY A 88 -6.53 -9.80 9.70
C GLY A 88 -7.59 -10.26 10.70
N MET A 89 -7.97 -9.39 11.65
CA MET A 89 -8.94 -9.72 12.70
C MET A 89 -10.40 -9.69 12.23
N PHE A 90 -10.77 -8.69 11.42
CA PHE A 90 -12.18 -8.41 11.15
C PHE A 90 -12.60 -8.69 9.70
N PHE A 91 -11.70 -8.58 8.72
CA PHE A 91 -12.07 -8.59 7.31
C PHE A 91 -11.59 -9.84 6.57
N ALA A 92 -10.34 -10.26 6.77
CA ALA A 92 -9.67 -11.27 5.95
C ALA A 92 -10.46 -12.57 5.83
N ALA A 93 -10.87 -13.18 6.94
CA ALA A 93 -11.60 -14.45 6.92
C ALA A 93 -12.97 -14.34 6.24
N LYS A 94 -13.68 -13.22 6.40
CA LYS A 94 -14.98 -12.99 5.78
C LYS A 94 -14.84 -12.80 4.27
N LEU A 95 -13.91 -11.97 3.83
CA LEU A 95 -13.67 -11.71 2.41
C LEU A 95 -13.12 -12.94 1.71
N TYR A 96 -12.19 -13.66 2.33
CA TYR A 96 -11.59 -14.88 1.76
C TYR A 96 -12.62 -15.94 1.38
N LYS A 97 -13.64 -16.15 2.23
CA LYS A 97 -14.72 -17.12 1.98
C LYS A 97 -15.61 -16.77 0.78
N MET A 98 -15.59 -15.53 0.33
CA MET A 98 -16.41 -15.08 -0.80
C MET A 98 -15.81 -15.44 -2.16
N THR A 99 -14.56 -15.91 -2.22
CA THR A 99 -13.84 -16.35 -3.43
C THR A 99 -13.80 -15.33 -4.57
N LEU A 100 -13.69 -14.04 -4.25
CA LEU A 100 -13.69 -12.93 -5.18
C LEU A 100 -12.29 -12.68 -5.76
N LEU A 101 -12.19 -12.05 -6.93
CA LEU A 101 -10.93 -11.67 -7.55
C LEU A 101 -10.44 -10.28 -7.10
N THR A 102 -11.38 -9.36 -6.90
CA THR A 102 -11.11 -7.98 -6.47
C THR A 102 -12.02 -7.54 -5.34
N ILE A 103 -11.61 -6.47 -4.63
CA ILE A 103 -12.49 -5.82 -3.63
C ILE A 103 -13.73 -5.19 -4.31
N GLY A 104 -13.62 -4.78 -5.58
CA GLY A 104 -14.73 -4.27 -6.37
C GLY A 104 -15.85 -5.29 -6.54
N ASP A 105 -15.50 -6.59 -6.69
CA ASP A 105 -16.49 -7.67 -6.78
C ASP A 105 -17.33 -7.79 -5.51
N TYR A 106 -16.75 -7.47 -4.35
CA TYR A 106 -17.49 -7.38 -3.10
C TYR A 106 -18.59 -6.31 -3.17
N TYR A 107 -18.24 -5.11 -3.63
CA TYR A 107 -19.21 -4.02 -3.78
C TYR A 107 -20.30 -4.37 -4.78
N ARG A 108 -19.95 -5.02 -5.89
CA ARG A 108 -20.91 -5.53 -6.87
C ARG A 108 -21.88 -6.53 -6.26
N LYS A 109 -21.36 -7.52 -5.55
CA LYS A 109 -22.17 -8.57 -4.90
C LYS A 109 -23.11 -7.99 -3.84
N ARG A 110 -22.67 -6.96 -3.13
CA ARG A 110 -23.43 -6.38 -2.01
C ARG A 110 -24.39 -5.28 -2.43
N TYR A 111 -24.02 -4.44 -3.40
CA TYR A 111 -24.75 -3.21 -3.75
C TYR A 111 -25.06 -3.07 -5.24
N GLY A 112 -24.46 -3.87 -6.10
CA GLY A 112 -24.63 -3.80 -7.54
C GLY A 112 -23.59 -2.96 -8.28
N LYS A 113 -23.71 -2.95 -9.61
CA LYS A 113 -22.72 -2.44 -10.55
C LYS A 113 -22.32 -0.98 -10.33
N SER A 114 -23.26 -0.09 -9.99
CA SER A 114 -22.96 1.34 -9.84
C SER A 114 -22.01 1.61 -8.67
N VAL A 115 -22.22 0.93 -7.53
CA VAL A 115 -21.36 1.08 -6.36
C VAL A 115 -20.00 0.43 -6.63
N GLU A 116 -19.96 -0.74 -7.30
CA GLU A 116 -18.72 -1.37 -7.75
C GLU A 116 -17.85 -0.39 -8.54
N VAL A 117 -18.41 0.23 -9.58
CA VAL A 117 -17.65 1.14 -10.45
C VAL A 117 -17.16 2.36 -9.69
N LEU A 118 -18.02 3.00 -8.88
CA LEU A 118 -17.62 4.21 -8.13
C LEU A 118 -16.54 3.91 -7.09
N CYS A 119 -16.68 2.83 -6.31
CA CYS A 119 -15.65 2.43 -5.35
C CYS A 119 -14.34 2.06 -6.08
N SER A 120 -14.44 1.30 -7.18
CA SER A 120 -13.25 0.91 -7.96
C SER A 120 -12.53 2.11 -8.55
N VAL A 121 -13.24 3.12 -9.06
CA VAL A 121 -12.64 4.37 -9.54
C VAL A 121 -11.92 5.09 -8.40
N ALA A 122 -12.57 5.25 -7.23
CA ALA A 122 -11.94 5.88 -6.07
C ALA A 122 -10.66 5.13 -5.64
N ILE A 123 -10.71 3.79 -5.59
CA ILE A 123 -9.57 2.94 -5.26
C ILE A 123 -8.45 3.09 -6.30
N ILE A 124 -8.75 3.05 -7.59
CA ILE A 124 -7.74 3.20 -8.67
C ILE A 124 -7.08 4.56 -8.60
N LEU A 125 -7.86 5.63 -8.41
CA LEU A 125 -7.33 7.00 -8.31
C LEU A 125 -6.42 7.17 -7.09
N SER A 126 -6.70 6.50 -5.99
CA SER A 126 -5.85 6.55 -4.79
C SER A 126 -4.44 6.03 -5.06
N TYR A 127 -4.26 5.07 -5.94
CA TYR A 127 -2.94 4.55 -6.27
C TYR A 127 -2.05 5.52 -7.04
N LEU A 128 -2.59 6.55 -7.70
CA LEU A 128 -1.79 7.53 -8.44
C LEU A 128 -0.74 8.18 -7.53
N GLY A 129 -1.15 8.66 -6.35
CA GLY A 129 -0.25 9.28 -5.39
C GLY A 129 0.75 8.29 -4.79
N TRP A 130 0.28 7.12 -4.39
CA TRP A 130 1.14 6.13 -3.73
C TRP A 130 2.22 5.57 -4.67
N VAL A 131 1.84 5.19 -5.91
CA VAL A 131 2.82 4.73 -6.91
C VAL A 131 3.77 5.85 -7.31
N ALA A 132 3.26 7.09 -7.49
CA ALA A 132 4.10 8.23 -7.83
C ALA A 132 5.18 8.48 -6.76
N ALA A 133 4.85 8.32 -5.49
CA ALA A 133 5.81 8.42 -4.39
C ALA A 133 6.96 7.40 -4.54
N GLN A 134 6.65 6.14 -4.89
CA GLN A 134 7.66 5.10 -5.11
C GLN A 134 8.52 5.40 -6.34
N ILE A 135 7.92 5.82 -7.45
CA ILE A 135 8.63 6.19 -8.68
C ILE A 135 9.58 7.36 -8.41
N THR A 136 9.12 8.38 -7.69
CA THR A 136 9.95 9.52 -7.28
C THR A 136 11.15 9.06 -6.44
N ALA A 137 10.94 8.17 -5.50
CA ALA A 137 12.00 7.62 -4.67
C ALA A 137 13.05 6.85 -5.49
N ILE A 138 12.63 6.03 -6.44
CA ILE A 138 13.57 5.32 -7.33
C ILE A 138 14.38 6.33 -8.14
N GLY A 139 13.74 7.37 -8.68
CA GLY A 139 14.42 8.46 -9.40
C GLY A 139 15.47 9.15 -8.54
N LEU A 140 15.13 9.46 -7.28
CA LEU A 140 16.05 10.06 -6.33
C LEU A 140 17.26 9.15 -6.04
N VAL A 141 17.03 7.85 -5.87
CA VAL A 141 18.11 6.87 -5.68
C VAL A 141 19.10 6.90 -6.85
N PHE A 142 18.61 6.82 -8.10
CA PHE A 142 19.48 6.88 -9.27
C PHE A 142 20.27 8.18 -9.36
N ASN A 143 19.64 9.31 -9.05
CA ASN A 143 20.31 10.61 -9.04
C ASN A 143 21.43 10.66 -8.00
N LEU A 144 21.15 10.26 -6.76
CA LEU A 144 22.10 10.26 -5.67
C LEU A 144 23.29 9.32 -5.90
N VAL A 145 22.98 8.08 -6.32
CA VAL A 145 24.01 7.04 -6.54
C VAL A 145 24.92 7.37 -7.72
N SER A 146 24.40 8.07 -8.73
CA SER A 146 25.19 8.54 -9.89
C SER A 146 25.91 9.88 -9.64
N GLY A 147 25.69 10.53 -8.46
CA GLY A 147 26.22 11.84 -8.17
C GLY A 147 25.66 12.96 -9.05
N GLY A 148 24.41 12.83 -9.43
CA GLY A 148 23.72 13.78 -10.28
C GLY A 148 23.91 13.53 -11.79
N ALA A 149 24.68 12.52 -12.21
CA ALA A 149 24.89 12.21 -13.63
C ALA A 149 23.60 11.70 -14.30
N ILE A 150 22.73 11.02 -13.55
CA ILE A 150 21.40 10.60 -13.98
C ILE A 150 20.40 11.58 -13.36
N SER A 151 19.58 12.24 -14.18
CA SER A 151 18.52 13.10 -13.65
C SER A 151 17.46 12.25 -12.90
N VAL A 152 16.73 12.89 -11.99
CA VAL A 152 15.65 12.21 -11.24
C VAL A 152 14.62 11.63 -12.20
N GLU A 153 14.24 12.36 -13.25
CA GLU A 153 13.28 11.92 -14.26
C GLU A 153 13.77 10.69 -15.04
N THR A 154 15.02 10.69 -15.47
CA THR A 154 15.63 9.52 -16.14
C THR A 154 15.67 8.32 -15.19
N GLY A 155 16.01 8.54 -13.92
CA GLY A 155 15.97 7.51 -12.88
C GLY A 155 14.56 6.96 -12.64
N MET A 156 13.54 7.83 -12.64
CA MET A 156 12.12 7.42 -12.57
C MET A 156 11.77 6.47 -13.72
N VAL A 157 12.14 6.82 -14.97
CA VAL A 157 11.87 5.98 -16.16
C VAL A 157 12.56 4.63 -16.03
N ILE A 158 13.88 4.61 -15.77
CA ILE A 158 14.66 3.37 -15.68
C ILE A 158 14.11 2.47 -14.58
N GLY A 159 13.87 3.05 -13.39
CA GLY A 159 13.36 2.32 -12.23
C GLY A 159 11.97 1.74 -12.48
N THR A 160 11.07 2.55 -13.05
CA THR A 160 9.71 2.11 -13.38
C THR A 160 9.71 0.98 -14.39
N LEU A 161 10.52 1.07 -15.47
CA LEU A 161 10.66 0.00 -16.44
C LEU A 161 11.20 -1.29 -15.80
N SER A 162 12.14 -1.19 -14.87
CA SER A 162 12.70 -2.35 -14.15
C SER A 162 11.65 -3.10 -13.31
N VAL A 163 10.65 -2.39 -12.79
CA VAL A 163 9.51 -2.98 -12.06
C VAL A 163 8.47 -3.52 -13.04
N LEU A 164 8.09 -2.73 -14.03
CA LEU A 164 7.04 -3.06 -14.99
C LEU A 164 7.31 -4.41 -15.69
N VAL A 165 8.55 -4.64 -16.13
CA VAL A 165 8.90 -5.84 -16.91
C VAL A 165 8.54 -7.12 -16.17
N TYR A 166 8.95 -7.28 -14.90
CA TYR A 166 8.64 -8.52 -14.20
C TYR A 166 7.18 -8.62 -13.74
N VAL A 167 6.53 -7.50 -13.46
CA VAL A 167 5.12 -7.50 -13.04
C VAL A 167 4.21 -7.87 -14.22
N VAL A 168 4.50 -7.36 -15.43
CA VAL A 168 3.73 -7.70 -16.65
C VAL A 168 3.72 -9.20 -16.93
N PHE A 169 4.84 -9.89 -16.70
CA PHE A 169 4.91 -11.33 -16.93
C PHE A 169 4.44 -12.17 -15.76
N GLY A 170 4.75 -11.74 -14.53
CA GLY A 170 4.59 -12.58 -13.35
C GLY A 170 3.48 -12.20 -12.37
N GLY A 171 2.90 -11.01 -12.51
CA GLY A 171 1.81 -10.54 -11.64
C GLY A 171 2.09 -10.76 -10.15
N MET A 172 1.07 -11.16 -9.40
CA MET A 172 1.15 -11.40 -7.96
C MET A 172 2.15 -12.50 -7.57
N LEU A 173 2.35 -13.51 -8.41
CA LEU A 173 3.31 -14.57 -8.12
C LEU A 173 4.75 -14.05 -8.14
N ALA A 174 5.10 -13.23 -9.16
CA ALA A 174 6.40 -12.59 -9.22
C ALA A 174 6.62 -11.61 -8.05
N ILE A 175 5.59 -10.85 -7.70
CA ILE A 175 5.61 -9.93 -6.55
C ILE A 175 5.92 -10.70 -5.27
N ALA A 176 5.19 -11.77 -4.96
CA ALA A 176 5.39 -12.54 -3.74
C ALA A 176 6.80 -13.14 -3.63
N TRP A 177 7.37 -13.63 -4.73
CA TRP A 177 8.74 -14.17 -4.76
C TRP A 177 9.80 -13.08 -4.61
N THR A 178 9.64 -11.96 -5.32
CA THR A 178 10.58 -10.83 -5.19
C THR A 178 10.48 -10.20 -3.81
N ASP A 179 9.28 -10.03 -3.25
CA ASP A 179 9.04 -9.49 -1.90
C ASP A 179 9.74 -10.32 -0.83
N PHE A 180 9.70 -11.65 -0.96
CA PHE A 180 10.39 -12.53 -0.01
C PHE A 180 11.90 -12.26 0.04
N VAL A 181 12.55 -12.16 -1.13
CA VAL A 181 13.99 -11.86 -1.21
C VAL A 181 14.28 -10.42 -0.78
N GLN A 182 13.48 -9.47 -1.27
CA GLN A 182 13.62 -8.05 -0.97
C GLN A 182 13.45 -7.75 0.52
N MET A 183 12.53 -8.44 1.21
CA MET A 183 12.36 -8.29 2.65
C MET A 183 13.63 -8.71 3.41
N ILE A 184 14.28 -9.79 3.01
CA ILE A 184 15.53 -10.24 3.65
C ILE A 184 16.62 -9.16 3.50
N VAL A 185 16.80 -8.63 2.29
CA VAL A 185 17.77 -7.55 2.00
C VAL A 185 17.44 -6.29 2.79
N LEU A 186 16.16 -5.91 2.83
CA LEU A 186 15.67 -4.73 3.54
C LEU A 186 15.91 -4.83 5.04
N VAL A 187 15.46 -5.91 5.67
CA VAL A 187 15.57 -6.09 7.12
C VAL A 187 17.02 -6.21 7.55
N ALA A 188 17.79 -7.06 6.89
CA ALA A 188 19.22 -7.23 7.20
C ALA A 188 20.00 -5.94 6.93
N GLY A 189 19.78 -5.30 5.78
CA GLY A 189 20.46 -4.08 5.38
C GLY A 189 20.21 -2.93 6.36
N LEU A 190 18.94 -2.61 6.64
CA LEU A 190 18.62 -1.51 7.56
C LEU A 190 19.00 -1.81 9.01
N ALA A 191 18.94 -3.06 9.47
CA ALA A 191 19.42 -3.43 10.80
C ALA A 191 20.92 -3.19 10.97
N ILE A 192 21.72 -3.59 9.98
CA ILE A 192 23.18 -3.33 9.98
C ILE A 192 23.46 -1.83 9.93
N ILE A 193 22.75 -1.09 9.07
CA ILE A 193 22.90 0.36 8.98
C ILE A 193 22.50 1.06 10.29
N ALA A 194 21.44 0.62 10.97
CA ALA A 194 21.04 1.18 12.26
C ALA A 194 22.14 0.97 13.32
N PHE A 195 22.75 -0.21 13.36
CA PHE A 195 23.88 -0.47 14.24
C PHE A 195 25.07 0.46 13.95
N MET A 196 25.47 0.58 12.67
CA MET A 196 26.57 1.45 12.25
C MET A 196 26.26 2.94 12.50
N ALA A 197 25.03 3.39 12.24
CA ALA A 197 24.59 4.74 12.51
C ALA A 197 24.62 5.07 14.01
N GLY A 198 24.16 4.13 14.83
CA GLY A 198 24.18 4.26 16.29
C GLY A 198 25.61 4.38 16.84
N ASP A 199 26.54 3.59 16.32
CA ASP A 199 27.97 3.68 16.68
C ASP A 199 28.57 5.02 16.25
N LEU A 200 28.30 5.45 15.03
CA LEU A 200 28.76 6.73 14.48
C LEU A 200 28.22 7.94 15.27
N ALA A 201 26.98 7.86 15.78
CA ALA A 201 26.36 8.87 16.63
C ALA A 201 26.90 8.90 18.07
N GLY A 202 27.79 7.97 18.42
CA GLY A 202 28.37 7.84 19.75
C GLY A 202 27.55 7.02 20.73
N GLY A 203 26.73 6.11 20.20
CA GLY A 203 25.94 5.12 20.92
C GLY A 203 24.44 5.45 21.02
N PRO A 204 23.60 4.43 21.24
CA PRO A 204 22.14 4.61 21.26
C PRO A 204 21.66 5.50 22.42
N ASN A 205 22.42 5.60 23.51
CA ASN A 205 22.07 6.49 24.63
C ASN A 205 22.07 7.94 24.22
N LYS A 206 23.03 8.39 23.41
CA LYS A 206 23.06 9.80 22.92
C LYS A 206 21.86 10.10 22.01
N VAL A 207 21.45 9.14 21.21
CA VAL A 207 20.25 9.28 20.36
C VAL A 207 19.00 9.35 21.22
N LEU A 208 18.93 8.55 22.28
CA LEU A 208 17.84 8.60 23.26
C LEU A 208 17.80 9.94 23.99
N ASP A 209 18.93 10.43 24.46
CA ASP A 209 19.03 11.73 25.12
C ASP A 209 18.58 12.88 24.18
N LEU A 210 18.97 12.83 22.90
CA LEU A 210 18.51 13.78 21.90
C LEU A 210 16.98 13.72 21.74
N ALA A 211 16.42 12.51 21.64
CA ALA A 211 14.98 12.31 21.48
C ALA A 211 14.18 12.80 22.69
N LEU A 212 14.71 12.58 23.92
CA LEU A 212 14.12 13.09 25.16
C LEU A 212 14.21 14.64 25.23
N THR A 213 15.34 15.21 24.86
CA THR A 213 15.54 16.67 24.88
C THR A 213 14.64 17.41 23.91
N ASN A 214 14.30 16.77 22.76
CA ASN A 214 13.42 17.35 21.74
C ASN A 214 11.96 16.90 21.86
N ASP A 215 11.55 16.26 22.95
CA ASP A 215 10.20 15.76 23.19
C ASP A 215 9.66 14.81 22.09
N TRP A 216 10.56 14.10 21.36
CA TRP A 216 10.16 13.25 20.27
C TRP A 216 9.27 12.05 20.65
N PHE A 217 9.25 11.70 21.94
CA PHE A 217 8.36 10.64 22.45
C PHE A 217 6.96 11.13 22.82
N LYS A 218 6.68 12.44 22.70
CA LYS A 218 5.35 12.97 22.87
C LYS A 218 4.44 12.45 21.76
N PHE A 219 3.49 11.59 22.13
CA PHE A 219 2.58 10.95 21.17
C PHE A 219 1.26 11.71 21.00
N PHE A 220 0.64 12.12 22.12
CA PHE A 220 -0.65 12.80 22.09
C PHE A 220 -0.50 14.30 21.80
N PRO A 221 -1.47 14.90 21.08
CA PRO A 221 -1.48 16.33 20.77
C PRO A 221 -1.74 17.17 22.03
N GLU A 222 -1.59 18.48 21.89
CA GLU A 222 -2.08 19.41 22.92
C GLU A 222 -3.59 19.25 23.09
N PRO A 223 -4.15 19.48 24.31
CA PRO A 223 -5.59 19.30 24.58
C PRO A 223 -6.42 20.49 24.04
N LYS A 224 -6.17 20.84 22.78
CA LYS A 224 -6.94 21.83 22.01
C LYS A 224 -7.78 21.10 20.98
N LEU A 225 -9.04 21.52 20.81
CA LEU A 225 -9.97 20.85 19.91
C LEU A 225 -9.39 20.68 18.50
N HIS A 226 -8.79 21.73 17.95
CA HIS A 226 -8.13 21.71 16.64
C HIS A 226 -7.08 20.59 16.56
N ASP A 227 -6.13 20.57 17.49
CA ASP A 227 -5.00 19.62 17.46
C ASP A 227 -5.48 18.18 17.64
N VAL A 228 -6.48 17.96 18.50
CA VAL A 228 -7.12 16.64 18.69
C VAL A 228 -7.84 16.19 17.43
N LEU A 229 -8.58 17.07 16.74
CA LEU A 229 -9.28 16.71 15.51
C LEU A 229 -8.31 16.32 14.39
N PHE A 230 -7.21 17.08 14.22
CA PHE A 230 -6.18 16.76 13.24
C PHE A 230 -5.41 15.47 13.58
N PHE A 231 -5.13 15.25 14.86
CA PHE A 231 -4.53 13.99 15.31
C PHE A 231 -5.42 12.78 15.04
N VAL A 232 -6.72 12.87 15.35
CA VAL A 232 -7.69 11.79 15.06
C VAL A 232 -7.80 11.57 13.56
N ALA A 233 -7.85 12.65 12.78
CA ALA A 233 -7.91 12.57 11.32
C ALA A 233 -6.69 11.87 10.75
N ALA A 234 -5.49 12.20 11.20
CA ALA A 234 -4.25 11.54 10.81
C ALA A 234 -4.28 10.05 11.22
N ALA A 235 -4.65 9.74 12.45
CA ALA A 235 -4.70 8.37 12.94
C ALA A 235 -5.62 7.47 12.08
N ILE A 236 -6.80 7.96 11.70
CA ILE A 236 -7.77 7.16 10.91
C ILE A 236 -7.45 7.09 9.42
N THR A 237 -6.62 7.99 8.88
CA THR A 237 -6.35 8.08 7.44
C THR A 237 -5.81 6.76 6.89
N MET A 238 -4.69 6.28 7.36
CA MET A 238 -4.18 4.97 6.95
C MET A 238 -4.88 3.82 7.68
N MET A 239 -5.21 3.97 8.95
CA MET A 239 -5.82 2.90 9.75
C MET A 239 -7.12 2.38 9.15
N LEU A 240 -7.98 3.25 8.66
CA LEU A 240 -9.28 2.90 8.09
C LEU A 240 -9.31 3.05 6.57
N GLY A 241 -8.67 4.09 6.03
CA GLY A 241 -8.68 4.37 4.60
C GLY A 241 -7.96 3.33 3.75
N SER A 242 -7.03 2.58 4.35
CA SER A 242 -6.33 1.52 3.64
C SER A 242 -7.08 0.18 3.62
N ILE A 243 -8.05 -0.03 4.49
CA ILE A 243 -8.79 -1.31 4.56
C ILE A 243 -9.44 -1.70 3.22
N PRO A 244 -10.08 -0.78 2.45
CA PRO A 244 -10.67 -1.12 1.16
C PRO A 244 -9.68 -1.19 -0.01
N GLN A 245 -8.38 -1.11 0.24
CA GLN A 245 -7.38 -1.13 -0.82
C GLN A 245 -7.24 -2.51 -1.49
N GLN A 246 -7.07 -2.49 -2.81
CA GLN A 246 -6.99 -3.71 -3.62
C GLN A 246 -5.72 -4.51 -3.34
N ASP A 247 -4.59 -3.89 -3.02
CA ASP A 247 -3.34 -4.59 -2.71
C ASP A 247 -3.46 -5.44 -1.43
N ILE A 248 -4.12 -4.94 -0.39
CA ILE A 248 -4.45 -5.70 0.83
C ILE A 248 -5.35 -6.88 0.46
N PHE A 249 -6.42 -6.61 -0.29
CA PHE A 249 -7.34 -7.65 -0.72
C PHE A 249 -6.62 -8.75 -1.51
N GLN A 250 -5.71 -8.39 -2.42
CA GLN A 250 -4.92 -9.36 -3.18
C GLN A 250 -4.09 -10.27 -2.27
N ARG A 251 -3.45 -9.74 -1.21
CA ARG A 251 -2.68 -10.56 -0.25
C ARG A 251 -3.58 -11.50 0.52
N VAL A 252 -4.70 -11.01 1.02
CA VAL A 252 -5.72 -11.83 1.69
C VAL A 252 -6.17 -12.98 0.78
N MET A 253 -6.52 -12.68 -0.47
CA MET A 253 -7.05 -13.66 -1.41
C MET A 253 -5.99 -14.59 -2.01
N SER A 254 -4.72 -14.19 -2.00
CA SER A 254 -3.60 -15.03 -2.47
C SER A 254 -3.19 -16.13 -1.48
N ALA A 255 -3.62 -16.03 -0.23
CA ALA A 255 -3.33 -17.04 0.80
C ALA A 255 -3.94 -18.41 0.44
N LYS A 256 -3.29 -19.49 0.89
CA LYS A 256 -3.77 -20.84 0.67
C LYS A 256 -5.08 -21.18 1.41
N ASP A 257 -5.37 -20.48 2.49
CA ASP A 257 -6.59 -20.64 3.30
C ASP A 257 -6.90 -19.38 4.12
N ALA A 258 -8.14 -19.29 4.65
CA ALA A 258 -8.61 -18.13 5.43
C ALA A 258 -7.79 -17.88 6.71
N LYS A 259 -7.28 -18.93 7.35
CA LYS A 259 -6.46 -18.80 8.56
C LYS A 259 -5.10 -18.19 8.24
N THR A 260 -4.50 -18.62 7.13
CA THR A 260 -3.26 -18.04 6.60
C THR A 260 -3.46 -16.58 6.23
N ALA A 261 -4.57 -16.22 5.59
CA ALA A 261 -4.91 -14.83 5.26
C ALA A 261 -4.98 -13.93 6.51
N SER A 262 -5.74 -14.34 7.52
CA SER A 262 -5.88 -13.58 8.77
C SER A 262 -4.55 -13.47 9.53
N ARG A 263 -3.88 -14.59 9.77
CA ARG A 263 -2.61 -14.61 10.50
C ARG A 263 -1.50 -13.87 9.78
N GLY A 264 -1.42 -14.03 8.45
CA GLY A 264 -0.43 -13.35 7.62
C GLY A 264 -0.55 -11.83 7.69
N SER A 265 -1.78 -11.31 7.64
CA SER A 265 -2.04 -9.88 7.77
C SER A 265 -1.66 -9.35 9.17
N ILE A 266 -2.06 -10.05 10.24
CA ILE A 266 -1.73 -9.66 11.63
C ILE A 266 -0.22 -9.68 11.86
N ILE A 267 0.45 -10.76 11.52
CA ILE A 267 1.90 -10.90 11.75
C ILE A 267 2.66 -9.89 10.86
N GLY A 268 2.25 -9.72 9.60
CA GLY A 268 2.82 -8.72 8.70
C GLY A 268 2.70 -7.30 9.27
N GLY A 269 1.55 -6.94 9.83
CA GLY A 269 1.32 -5.65 10.48
C GLY A 269 2.16 -5.46 11.75
N LEU A 270 2.32 -6.48 12.57
CA LEU A 270 3.18 -6.44 13.76
C LEU A 270 4.67 -6.30 13.37
N CYS A 271 5.12 -7.05 12.37
CA CYS A 271 6.48 -6.92 11.83
C CYS A 271 6.73 -5.51 11.27
N TYR A 272 5.75 -4.97 10.53
CA TYR A 272 5.81 -3.61 10.00
C TYR A 272 5.96 -2.59 11.12
N PHE A 273 5.09 -2.65 12.14
CA PHE A 273 5.15 -1.74 13.29
C PHE A 273 6.52 -1.78 13.98
N ALA A 274 7.00 -2.97 14.30
CA ALA A 274 8.27 -3.13 15.01
C ALA A 274 9.46 -2.58 14.20
N PHE A 275 9.47 -2.83 12.89
CA PHE A 275 10.62 -2.49 12.05
C PHE A 275 10.59 -1.04 11.53
N ALA A 276 9.44 -0.37 11.49
CA ALA A 276 9.33 1.03 11.05
C ALA A 276 10.10 2.03 11.92
N PHE A 277 10.40 1.68 13.17
CA PHE A 277 11.24 2.50 14.06
C PHE A 277 12.73 2.48 13.69
N VAL A 278 13.18 1.53 12.88
CA VAL A 278 14.58 1.42 12.46
C VAL A 278 15.02 2.60 11.62
N PRO A 279 14.32 2.99 10.53
CA PRO A 279 14.66 4.20 9.78
C PRO A 279 14.57 5.49 10.63
N MET A 280 13.61 5.58 11.55
CA MET A 280 13.51 6.73 12.47
C MET A 280 14.75 6.86 13.34
N PHE A 281 15.25 5.74 13.88
CA PHE A 281 16.50 5.71 14.65
C PHE A 281 17.68 6.16 13.81
N ILE A 282 17.79 5.70 12.56
CA ILE A 282 18.90 6.08 11.66
C ILE A 282 18.88 7.59 11.36
N VAL A 283 17.70 8.18 11.12
CA VAL A 283 17.60 9.64 10.89
C VAL A 283 17.87 10.43 12.17
N ALA A 284 17.49 9.94 13.35
CA ALA A 284 17.87 10.54 14.61
C ALA A 284 19.39 10.54 14.81
N CYS A 285 20.09 9.48 14.40
CA CYS A 285 21.56 9.45 14.34
C CYS A 285 22.12 10.52 13.37
N ALA A 286 21.46 10.74 12.23
CA ALA A 286 21.90 11.75 11.26
C ALA A 286 21.90 13.16 11.85
N VAL A 287 20.92 13.48 12.70
CA VAL A 287 20.86 14.79 13.40
C VAL A 287 22.07 15.00 14.33
N LEU A 288 22.60 13.93 14.94
CA LEU A 288 23.80 13.99 15.77
C LEU A 288 25.09 14.03 14.95
N VAL A 289 25.17 13.27 13.87
CA VAL A 289 26.39 13.12 13.07
C VAL A 289 26.63 14.31 12.17
N MET A 290 25.56 14.90 11.62
CA MET A 290 25.65 16.03 10.67
C MET A 290 24.60 17.10 10.98
N PRO A 291 24.65 17.77 12.16
CA PRO A 291 23.58 18.62 12.65
C PRO A 291 23.22 19.78 11.71
N GLU A 292 24.20 20.49 11.17
CA GLU A 292 23.96 21.62 10.27
C GLU A 292 23.38 21.17 8.91
N GLU A 293 23.91 20.10 8.36
CA GLU A 293 23.42 19.54 7.09
C GLU A 293 22.03 18.92 7.25
N ALA A 294 21.78 18.18 8.34
CA ALA A 294 20.48 17.64 8.66
C ALA A 294 19.43 18.76 8.83
N LYS A 295 19.75 19.82 9.54
CA LYS A 295 18.86 21.00 9.69
C LYS A 295 18.51 21.62 8.36
N ARG A 296 19.49 21.82 7.48
CA ARG A 296 19.27 22.37 6.13
C ARG A 296 18.39 21.46 5.29
N LEU A 297 18.70 20.14 5.25
CA LEU A 297 17.95 19.18 4.47
C LEU A 297 16.52 19.00 4.99
N LEU A 298 16.30 19.00 6.30
CA LEU A 298 14.96 18.94 6.88
C LEU A 298 14.06 20.11 6.49
N ALA A 299 14.67 21.27 6.19
CA ALA A 299 13.95 22.47 5.73
C ALA A 299 13.71 22.47 4.21
N ASP A 300 14.66 21.93 3.43
CA ASP A 300 14.67 22.01 1.96
C ASP A 300 14.09 20.73 1.31
N ASP A 301 14.69 19.58 1.61
CA ASP A 301 14.28 18.27 1.08
C ASP A 301 14.50 17.16 2.12
N PRO A 302 13.56 16.99 3.05
CA PRO A 302 13.70 16.07 4.19
C PRO A 302 14.01 14.61 3.79
N GLN A 303 13.58 14.19 2.61
CA GLN A 303 13.77 12.83 2.08
C GLN A 303 15.25 12.49 1.85
N LYS A 304 16.10 13.51 1.71
CA LYS A 304 17.55 13.34 1.47
C LYS A 304 18.37 13.13 2.74
N VAL A 305 17.83 13.38 3.94
CA VAL A 305 18.60 13.31 5.19
C VAL A 305 19.26 11.96 5.37
N LEU A 306 18.48 10.90 5.26
CA LEU A 306 18.96 9.53 5.48
C LEU A 306 19.94 9.08 4.38
N PRO A 307 19.65 9.22 3.07
CA PRO A 307 20.63 8.93 2.02
C PRO A 307 21.93 9.74 2.13
N THR A 308 21.85 11.00 2.53
CA THR A 308 23.05 11.87 2.69
C THR A 308 23.95 11.40 3.81
N LEU A 309 23.39 11.00 4.96
CA LEU A 309 24.17 10.39 6.04
C LEU A 309 24.99 9.21 5.52
N ILE A 310 24.35 8.32 4.75
CA ILE A 310 24.98 7.11 4.25
C ILE A 310 26.10 7.44 3.25
N LEU A 311 25.81 8.32 2.28
CA LEU A 311 26.79 8.66 1.23
C LEU A 311 28.00 9.40 1.75
N ASN A 312 27.83 10.31 2.73
CA ASN A 312 28.90 11.21 3.19
C ASN A 312 29.66 10.67 4.40
N HIS A 313 29.02 9.85 5.25
CA HIS A 313 29.59 9.48 6.55
C HIS A 313 29.78 7.97 6.75
N MET A 314 29.37 7.13 5.81
CA MET A 314 29.50 5.68 5.94
C MET A 314 30.39 5.05 4.86
N PRO A 315 31.04 3.92 5.17
CA PRO A 315 31.91 3.24 4.21
C PRO A 315 31.13 2.67 3.02
N PHE A 316 31.81 2.40 1.93
CA PHE A 316 31.21 1.93 0.68
C PHE A 316 30.32 0.67 0.87
N PHE A 317 30.73 -0.27 1.72
CA PHE A 317 29.91 -1.44 2.05
C PHE A 317 28.53 -1.06 2.61
N ALA A 318 28.48 -0.09 3.53
CA ALA A 318 27.22 0.41 4.10
C ALA A 318 26.36 1.11 3.04
N GLN A 319 26.97 1.85 2.12
CA GLN A 319 26.26 2.47 1.00
C GLN A 319 25.59 1.41 0.12
N VAL A 320 26.28 0.33 -0.22
CA VAL A 320 25.72 -0.80 -1.00
C VAL A 320 24.54 -1.44 -0.27
N LEU A 321 24.70 -1.72 1.04
CA LEU A 321 23.62 -2.31 1.86
C LEU A 321 22.40 -1.41 1.94
N PHE A 322 22.61 -0.11 2.20
CA PHE A 322 21.51 0.84 2.33
C PHE A 322 20.74 1.01 1.04
N PHE A 323 21.42 1.28 -0.08
CA PHE A 323 20.73 1.47 -1.35
C PHE A 323 20.09 0.17 -1.86
N GLY A 324 20.67 -0.98 -1.55
CA GLY A 324 20.05 -2.28 -1.77
C GLY A 324 18.75 -2.45 -0.96
N ALA A 325 18.77 -2.11 0.33
CA ALA A 325 17.61 -2.16 1.21
C ALA A 325 16.51 -1.15 0.77
N LEU A 326 16.90 0.08 0.46
CA LEU A 326 15.99 1.12 -0.01
C LEU A 326 15.31 0.73 -1.33
N LEU A 327 16.09 0.23 -2.30
CA LEU A 327 15.54 -0.26 -3.57
C LEU A 327 14.63 -1.47 -3.37
N SER A 328 14.96 -2.36 -2.41
CA SER A 328 14.09 -3.47 -2.04
C SER A 328 12.72 -2.99 -1.58
N ALA A 329 12.71 -2.04 -0.64
CA ALA A 329 11.50 -1.42 -0.12
C ALA A 329 10.66 -0.79 -1.23
N VAL A 330 11.26 0.13 -1.97
CA VAL A 330 10.57 0.93 -3.00
C VAL A 330 10.05 0.06 -4.14
N LYS A 331 10.83 -0.92 -4.61
CA LYS A 331 10.42 -1.81 -5.71
C LYS A 331 9.31 -2.76 -5.30
N SER A 332 9.33 -3.28 -4.09
CA SER A 332 8.26 -4.12 -3.55
C SER A 332 6.93 -3.36 -3.54
N THR A 333 6.92 -2.18 -2.95
CA THR A 333 5.73 -1.33 -2.91
C THR A 333 5.28 -0.91 -4.31
N ALA A 334 6.20 -0.47 -5.19
CA ALA A 334 5.87 -0.06 -6.56
C ALA A 334 5.23 -1.20 -7.37
N SER A 335 5.76 -2.42 -7.30
CA SER A 335 5.22 -3.56 -8.03
C SER A 335 3.80 -3.92 -7.61
N ALA A 336 3.55 -3.91 -6.31
CA ALA A 336 2.25 -4.20 -5.73
C ALA A 336 1.20 -3.14 -6.08
N THR A 337 1.59 -1.87 -5.97
CA THR A 337 0.71 -0.72 -6.22
C THR A 337 0.48 -0.43 -7.70
N LEU A 338 1.28 -0.99 -8.60
CA LEU A 338 1.01 -1.03 -10.03
C LEU A 338 0.03 -2.15 -10.42
N LEU A 339 0.18 -3.33 -9.82
CA LEU A 339 -0.67 -4.49 -10.13
C LEU A 339 -2.10 -4.29 -9.64
N ALA A 340 -2.28 -3.81 -8.41
CA ALA A 340 -3.57 -3.73 -7.74
C ALA A 340 -4.62 -2.91 -8.52
N PRO A 341 -4.36 -1.64 -8.90
CA PRO A 341 -5.31 -0.84 -9.67
C PRO A 341 -5.55 -1.39 -11.08
N SER A 342 -4.53 -1.98 -11.69
CA SER A 342 -4.67 -2.59 -13.03
C SER A 342 -5.62 -3.78 -12.99
N THR A 343 -5.55 -4.60 -11.95
CA THR A 343 -6.48 -5.72 -11.73
C THR A 343 -7.90 -5.22 -11.51
N SER A 344 -8.07 -4.20 -10.65
CA SER A 344 -9.38 -3.59 -10.39
C SER A 344 -9.99 -2.96 -11.66
N PHE A 345 -9.17 -2.30 -12.48
CA PHE A 345 -9.68 -1.69 -13.72
C PHE A 345 -10.22 -2.76 -14.68
N VAL A 346 -9.47 -3.82 -14.91
CA VAL A 346 -9.90 -4.88 -15.83
C VAL A 346 -11.15 -5.58 -15.31
N GLU A 347 -11.15 -6.01 -14.06
CA GLU A 347 -12.25 -6.78 -13.48
C GLU A 347 -13.52 -5.94 -13.30
N ASN A 348 -13.41 -4.74 -12.73
CA ASN A 348 -14.55 -3.98 -12.26
C ASN A 348 -15.02 -2.89 -13.24
N ILE A 349 -14.20 -2.51 -14.22
CA ILE A 349 -14.55 -1.49 -15.21
C ILE A 349 -14.57 -2.08 -16.62
N TYR A 350 -13.47 -2.62 -17.11
CA TYR A 350 -13.35 -3.09 -18.50
C TYR A 350 -14.31 -4.25 -18.80
N LYS A 351 -14.36 -5.28 -17.97
CA LYS A 351 -15.31 -6.39 -18.13
C LYS A 351 -16.78 -5.95 -18.07
N ASN A 352 -17.07 -4.92 -17.30
CA ASN A 352 -18.42 -4.34 -17.21
C ASN A 352 -18.85 -3.61 -18.50
N LEU A 353 -17.91 -3.14 -19.29
CA LEU A 353 -18.16 -2.45 -20.57
C LEU A 353 -18.22 -3.42 -21.74
N ARG A 354 -17.35 -4.43 -21.76
CA ARG A 354 -17.20 -5.33 -22.92
C ARG A 354 -17.98 -6.64 -22.80
N GLY A 355 -18.38 -7.03 -21.62
CA GLY A 355 -18.96 -8.36 -21.36
C GLY A 355 -17.90 -9.39 -20.98
N GLY A 356 -18.28 -10.68 -20.98
CA GLY A 356 -17.40 -11.78 -20.55
C GLY A 356 -16.14 -11.89 -21.40
N LEU A 357 -14.99 -12.11 -20.73
CA LEU A 357 -13.70 -12.38 -21.38
C LEU A 357 -13.33 -13.84 -21.15
N THR A 358 -12.66 -14.45 -22.12
CA THR A 358 -11.95 -15.70 -21.88
C THR A 358 -10.73 -15.44 -20.99
N ASP A 359 -10.25 -16.45 -20.28
CA ASP A 359 -9.10 -16.35 -19.38
C ASP A 359 -7.86 -15.77 -20.08
N LYS A 360 -7.59 -16.16 -21.33
CA LYS A 360 -6.50 -15.61 -22.14
C LYS A 360 -6.68 -14.11 -22.47
N GLN A 361 -7.90 -13.71 -22.77
CA GLN A 361 -8.23 -12.31 -23.06
C GLN A 361 -8.12 -11.46 -21.79
N GLU A 362 -8.52 -12.00 -20.66
CA GLU A 362 -8.41 -11.35 -19.36
C GLU A 362 -6.95 -11.16 -18.95
N LEU A 363 -6.13 -12.19 -19.08
CA LEU A 363 -4.69 -12.10 -18.80
C LEU A 363 -3.99 -11.07 -19.72
N PHE A 364 -4.36 -11.05 -20.99
CA PHE A 364 -3.86 -10.03 -21.91
C PHE A 364 -4.29 -8.61 -21.52
N ALA A 365 -5.57 -8.45 -21.14
CA ALA A 365 -6.11 -7.16 -20.68
C ALA A 365 -5.39 -6.66 -19.43
N PHE A 366 -5.10 -7.52 -18.44
CA PHE A 366 -4.31 -7.16 -17.27
C PHE A 366 -2.94 -6.59 -17.65
N ARG A 367 -2.24 -7.23 -18.57
CA ARG A 367 -0.92 -6.78 -19.02
C ARG A 367 -0.97 -5.44 -19.74
N VAL A 368 -1.93 -5.26 -20.65
CA VAL A 368 -2.11 -3.99 -21.39
C VAL A 368 -2.46 -2.85 -20.45
N VAL A 369 -3.43 -3.06 -19.55
CA VAL A 369 -3.86 -2.04 -18.59
C VAL A 369 -2.73 -1.70 -17.64
N LEU A 370 -1.94 -2.68 -17.19
CA LEU A 370 -0.78 -2.44 -16.35
C LEU A 370 0.25 -1.52 -17.04
N VAL A 371 0.54 -1.75 -18.31
CA VAL A 371 1.46 -0.89 -19.10
C VAL A 371 0.89 0.54 -19.22
N LEU A 372 -0.40 0.66 -19.58
CA LEU A 372 -1.05 1.96 -19.71
C LEU A 372 -1.12 2.72 -18.37
N PHE A 373 -1.50 2.03 -17.30
CA PHE A 373 -1.55 2.63 -15.96
C PHE A 373 -0.16 3.08 -15.50
N THR A 374 0.88 2.27 -15.77
CA THR A 374 2.27 2.64 -15.47
C THR A 374 2.68 3.91 -16.20
N GLY A 375 2.33 4.06 -17.49
CA GLY A 375 2.58 5.28 -18.26
C GLY A 375 1.87 6.51 -17.66
N CYS A 376 0.60 6.36 -17.27
CA CYS A 376 -0.17 7.43 -16.61
C CYS A 376 0.47 7.85 -15.29
N VAL A 377 0.86 6.88 -14.44
CA VAL A 377 1.46 7.17 -13.13
C VAL A 377 2.85 7.78 -13.28
N LEU A 378 3.66 7.30 -14.21
CA LEU A 378 4.97 7.89 -14.48
C LEU A 378 4.84 9.36 -14.91
N THR A 379 3.89 9.67 -15.77
CA THR A 379 3.57 11.05 -16.16
C THR A 379 3.13 11.87 -14.95
N TYR A 380 2.23 11.34 -14.14
CA TYR A 380 1.76 11.99 -12.91
C TYR A 380 2.91 12.23 -11.92
N ALA A 381 3.80 11.25 -11.71
CA ALA A 381 4.96 11.39 -10.83
C ALA A 381 5.91 12.51 -11.28
N ILE A 382 6.14 12.63 -12.60
CA ILE A 382 6.96 13.70 -13.17
C ILE A 382 6.30 15.07 -12.94
N MET A 383 4.97 15.18 -13.09
CA MET A 383 4.22 16.42 -12.85
C MET A 383 4.20 16.81 -11.37
N MET A 384 4.16 15.84 -10.46
CA MET A 384 4.14 16.04 -9.00
C MET A 384 5.54 16.17 -8.38
N ARG A 385 6.56 16.34 -9.19
CA ARG A 385 7.94 16.51 -8.73
C ARG A 385 8.03 17.67 -7.71
N GLY A 386 8.72 17.42 -6.61
CA GLY A 386 8.86 18.37 -5.50
C GLY A 386 7.81 18.20 -4.39
N THR A 387 6.76 17.40 -4.60
CA THR A 387 5.84 17.04 -3.52
C THR A 387 6.49 16.01 -2.61
N PRO A 388 6.44 16.17 -1.28
CA PRO A 388 6.96 15.19 -0.34
C PRO A 388 6.30 13.81 -0.49
N ILE A 389 7.12 12.75 -0.44
CA ILE A 389 6.66 11.36 -0.58
C ILE A 389 5.54 11.04 0.42
N TYR A 390 5.72 11.42 1.67
CA TYR A 390 4.73 11.19 2.73
C TYR A 390 3.35 11.79 2.41
N GLU A 391 3.32 13.01 1.89
CA GLU A 391 2.08 13.72 1.58
C GLU A 391 1.33 13.09 0.39
N MET A 392 2.08 12.64 -0.64
CA MET A 392 1.48 11.93 -1.77
C MET A 392 0.78 10.64 -1.30
N VAL A 393 1.37 9.91 -0.38
CA VAL A 393 0.83 8.67 0.15
C VAL A 393 -0.36 8.93 1.07
N SER A 394 -0.25 9.89 1.99
CA SER A 394 -1.35 10.27 2.90
C SER A 394 -2.61 10.70 2.14
N THR A 395 -2.46 11.57 1.13
CA THR A 395 -3.58 12.02 0.31
C THR A 395 -4.25 10.86 -0.44
N ALA A 396 -3.48 9.87 -0.89
CA ALA A 396 -4.01 8.69 -1.55
C ALA A 396 -5.02 7.92 -0.66
N TYR A 397 -4.70 7.74 0.60
CA TYR A 397 -5.58 7.02 1.54
C TYR A 397 -6.81 7.83 1.99
N GLN A 398 -6.76 9.15 1.94
CA GLN A 398 -7.93 9.99 2.20
C GLN A 398 -9.07 9.74 1.19
N VAL A 399 -8.72 9.48 -0.07
CA VAL A 399 -9.70 9.17 -1.13
C VAL A 399 -10.50 7.90 -0.80
N THR A 400 -9.81 6.84 -0.41
CA THR A 400 -10.48 5.57 -0.08
C THR A 400 -11.18 5.59 1.28
N LEU A 401 -10.69 6.37 2.24
CA LEU A 401 -11.36 6.61 3.50
C LEU A 401 -12.75 7.23 3.28
N CYS A 402 -12.83 8.27 2.44
CA CYS A 402 -14.06 9.00 2.17
C CYS A 402 -14.99 8.29 1.16
N GLY A 403 -14.41 7.52 0.21
CA GLY A 403 -15.16 6.97 -0.91
C GLY A 403 -15.44 5.46 -0.87
N ALA A 404 -14.73 4.68 -0.08
CA ALA A 404 -14.83 3.22 -0.14
C ALA A 404 -14.98 2.53 1.23
N PHE A 405 -14.43 3.09 2.29
CA PHE A 405 -14.38 2.45 3.61
C PHE A 405 -15.77 2.23 4.22
N VAL A 406 -16.61 3.27 4.26
CA VAL A 406 -17.94 3.20 4.90
C VAL A 406 -18.84 2.18 4.20
N PRO A 407 -18.98 2.14 2.86
CA PRO A 407 -19.71 1.09 2.17
C PRO A 407 -19.19 -0.33 2.45
N LEU A 408 -17.86 -0.52 2.58
CA LEU A 408 -17.28 -1.82 2.90
C LEU A 408 -17.74 -2.30 4.28
N VAL A 409 -17.55 -1.49 5.30
CA VAL A 409 -17.88 -1.85 6.69
C VAL A 409 -19.40 -2.04 6.85
N ALA A 410 -20.20 -1.09 6.37
CA ALA A 410 -21.64 -1.20 6.44
C ALA A 410 -22.15 -2.46 5.73
N GLY A 411 -21.61 -2.80 4.57
CA GLY A 411 -22.00 -3.99 3.84
C GLY A 411 -21.67 -5.30 4.53
N LEU A 412 -20.56 -5.37 5.25
CA LEU A 412 -20.12 -6.58 5.96
C LEU A 412 -20.84 -6.78 7.31
N TYR A 413 -21.22 -5.68 7.98
CA TYR A 413 -21.65 -5.74 9.37
C TYR A 413 -23.06 -5.23 9.63
N TRP A 414 -23.66 -4.48 8.68
CA TRP A 414 -25.00 -3.91 8.84
C TRP A 414 -25.95 -4.45 7.77
N LYS A 415 -26.88 -5.31 8.16
CA LYS A 415 -27.84 -5.96 7.24
C LYS A 415 -28.75 -4.97 6.49
N ARG A 416 -29.05 -3.83 7.10
CA ARG A 416 -29.91 -2.79 6.54
C ARG A 416 -29.24 -1.97 5.43
N ALA A 417 -27.88 -1.98 5.37
CA ALA A 417 -27.12 -1.29 4.34
C ALA A 417 -27.60 -1.68 2.94
N ASN A 418 -27.87 -0.68 2.10
CA ASN A 418 -28.38 -0.89 0.76
C ASN A 418 -27.66 -0.04 -0.29
N ARG A 419 -28.00 -0.23 -1.57
CA ARG A 419 -27.39 0.45 -2.71
C ARG A 419 -27.49 1.98 -2.61
N TYR A 420 -28.64 2.52 -2.22
CA TYR A 420 -28.86 3.95 -2.18
C TYR A 420 -28.06 4.62 -1.05
N GLY A 421 -27.99 3.97 0.12
CA GLY A 421 -27.10 4.38 1.20
C GLY A 421 -25.63 4.38 0.77
N ALA A 422 -25.18 3.33 0.07
CA ALA A 422 -23.81 3.25 -0.42
C ALA A 422 -23.49 4.36 -1.45
N LEU A 423 -24.37 4.61 -2.41
CA LEU A 423 -24.21 5.71 -3.38
C LEU A 423 -24.17 7.07 -2.70
N ALA A 424 -25.08 7.34 -1.76
CA ALA A 424 -25.09 8.58 -0.99
C ALA A 424 -23.80 8.74 -0.17
N SER A 425 -23.32 7.66 0.46
CA SER A 425 -22.08 7.63 1.21
C SER A 425 -20.86 8.04 0.37
N ILE A 426 -20.70 7.44 -0.80
CA ILE A 426 -19.57 7.72 -1.69
C ILE A 426 -19.61 9.17 -2.17
N VAL A 427 -20.75 9.61 -2.69
CA VAL A 427 -20.90 10.96 -3.25
C VAL A 427 -20.70 12.02 -2.17
N MET A 428 -21.39 11.91 -1.05
CA MET A 428 -21.31 12.90 0.04
C MET A 428 -19.94 12.90 0.70
N GLY A 429 -19.32 11.72 0.92
CA GLY A 429 -17.99 11.63 1.51
C GLY A 429 -16.92 12.29 0.65
N ILE A 430 -16.84 11.93 -0.63
CA ILE A 430 -15.87 12.51 -1.58
C ILE A 430 -16.13 14.00 -1.80
N THR A 431 -17.39 14.41 -2.01
CA THR A 431 -17.72 15.82 -2.23
C THR A 431 -17.34 16.68 -1.02
N THR A 432 -17.66 16.23 0.20
CA THR A 432 -17.28 16.94 1.43
C THR A 432 -15.78 17.08 1.55
N TRP A 433 -15.03 16.01 1.31
CA TRP A 433 -13.58 16.02 1.35
C TRP A 433 -12.99 17.01 0.33
N ILE A 434 -13.43 16.97 -0.94
CA ILE A 434 -12.95 17.88 -2.00
C ILE A 434 -13.30 19.34 -1.67
N LEU A 435 -14.53 19.63 -1.22
CA LEU A 435 -14.96 20.98 -0.88
C LEU A 435 -14.11 21.58 0.25
N LEU A 436 -13.80 20.79 1.29
CA LEU A 436 -12.95 21.25 2.38
C LEU A 436 -11.51 21.45 1.94
N LEU A 437 -10.96 20.56 1.09
CA LEU A 437 -9.63 20.76 0.51
C LEU A 437 -9.52 22.04 -0.33
N ALA A 438 -10.60 22.40 -1.04
CA ALA A 438 -10.63 23.57 -1.92
C ALA A 438 -10.98 24.88 -1.19
N THR A 439 -11.24 24.85 0.10
CA THR A 439 -11.68 26.02 0.89
C THR A 439 -10.83 26.23 2.14
N PRO A 440 -10.73 27.47 2.68
CA PRO A 440 -10.02 27.72 3.93
C PRO A 440 -10.59 26.99 5.15
N LEU A 441 -11.79 26.41 5.04
CA LEU A 441 -12.41 25.61 6.11
C LEU A 441 -11.61 24.33 6.40
N GLY A 442 -10.86 23.82 5.42
CA GLY A 442 -9.98 22.66 5.61
C GLY A 442 -8.82 22.91 6.57
N GLU A 443 -8.42 24.18 6.79
CA GLU A 443 -7.45 24.54 7.81
C GLU A 443 -8.02 24.49 9.23
N GLN A 444 -9.34 24.63 9.36
CA GLN A 444 -10.04 24.63 10.66
C GLN A 444 -10.57 23.25 11.03
N PHE A 445 -10.96 22.48 10.04
CA PHE A 445 -11.50 21.13 10.24
C PHE A 445 -10.90 20.15 9.23
N PRO A 446 -10.31 19.02 9.66
CA PRO A 446 -9.59 18.13 8.77
C PRO A 446 -10.52 17.50 7.71
N PRO A 447 -10.22 17.70 6.41
CA PRO A 447 -11.10 17.31 5.31
C PRO A 447 -11.50 15.83 5.29
N GLN A 448 -10.56 14.93 5.56
CA GLN A 448 -10.81 13.50 5.56
C GLN A 448 -11.69 13.03 6.73
N LEU A 449 -11.59 13.68 7.89
CA LEU A 449 -12.48 13.39 9.02
C LEU A 449 -13.91 13.82 8.71
N ALA A 450 -14.09 15.04 8.18
CA ALA A 450 -15.39 15.52 7.73
C ALA A 450 -15.98 14.61 6.64
N GLY A 451 -15.15 14.22 5.65
CA GLY A 451 -15.56 13.35 4.56
C GLY A 451 -16.06 11.99 5.04
N VAL A 452 -15.33 11.32 5.93
CA VAL A 452 -15.77 10.01 6.44
C VAL A 452 -16.99 10.10 7.35
N LEU A 453 -17.10 11.14 8.16
CA LEU A 453 -18.30 11.37 8.99
C LEU A 453 -19.54 11.62 8.13
N MET A 454 -19.41 12.43 7.09
CA MET A 454 -20.48 12.68 6.12
C MET A 454 -20.84 11.42 5.35
N ALA A 455 -19.85 10.62 4.92
CA ALA A 455 -20.08 9.33 4.29
C ALA A 455 -20.87 8.38 5.20
N ALA A 456 -20.53 8.31 6.49
CA ALA A 456 -21.25 7.49 7.46
C ALA A 456 -22.68 7.98 7.68
N ALA A 457 -22.89 9.28 7.85
CA ALA A 457 -24.23 9.88 8.01
C ALA A 457 -25.08 9.61 6.76
N ALA A 458 -24.54 9.83 5.55
CA ALA A 458 -25.24 9.58 4.29
C ALA A 458 -25.54 8.09 4.07
N MET A 459 -24.65 7.19 4.49
CA MET A 459 -24.89 5.75 4.47
C MET A 459 -26.09 5.36 5.31
N VAL A 460 -26.16 5.86 6.54
CA VAL A 460 -27.26 5.59 7.45
C VAL A 460 -28.56 6.20 6.94
N ALA A 461 -28.55 7.50 6.63
CA ALA A 461 -29.74 8.21 6.15
C ALA A 461 -30.31 7.59 4.86
N GLY A 462 -29.46 7.35 3.86
CA GLY A 462 -29.85 6.77 2.58
C GLY A 462 -30.38 5.34 2.72
N SER A 463 -29.76 4.52 3.60
CA SER A 463 -30.23 3.16 3.84
C SER A 463 -31.53 3.09 4.62
N LEU A 464 -31.78 4.02 5.55
CA LEU A 464 -33.03 4.05 6.33
C LEU A 464 -34.21 4.67 5.53
N ALA A 465 -33.95 5.70 4.72
CA ALA A 465 -34.93 6.36 3.90
C ALA A 465 -35.48 5.52 2.73
N THR A 466 -34.76 4.46 2.34
CA THR A 466 -35.12 3.63 1.18
C THR A 466 -35.46 2.19 1.59
N LYS A 467 -36.32 1.54 0.78
CA LYS A 467 -36.66 0.13 1.04
C LYS A 467 -35.41 -0.74 0.82
N PRO A 468 -35.22 -1.82 1.64
CA PRO A 468 -34.16 -2.78 1.39
C PRO A 468 -34.38 -3.39 -0.01
N HIS A 469 -33.42 -3.20 -0.92
CA HIS A 469 -33.36 -4.07 -2.09
C HIS A 469 -32.81 -5.41 -1.57
N THR A 470 -33.70 -6.38 -1.39
CA THR A 470 -33.35 -7.78 -1.35
C THR A 470 -32.82 -8.13 -2.74
N HIS A 471 -31.50 -8.02 -2.96
CA HIS A 471 -30.88 -8.91 -3.89
C HIS A 471 -31.09 -10.30 -3.28
N GLN A 472 -32.11 -11.03 -3.77
CA GLN A 472 -32.18 -12.46 -3.60
C GLN A 472 -30.81 -12.98 -4.09
N ALA A 473 -30.01 -13.46 -3.14
CA ALA A 473 -28.98 -14.41 -3.47
C ALA A 473 -29.77 -15.54 -4.17
N HIS A 474 -29.64 -15.64 -5.48
CA HIS A 474 -29.85 -16.91 -6.14
C HIS A 474 -28.87 -17.85 -5.43
N GLU A 475 -29.37 -18.58 -4.45
CA GLU A 475 -28.80 -19.83 -4.04
C GLU A 475 -28.62 -20.60 -5.35
N ALA A 476 -27.38 -20.68 -5.81
CA ALA A 476 -27.00 -21.60 -6.83
C ALA A 476 -27.37 -22.95 -6.24
N GLY A 477 -28.47 -23.52 -6.76
CA GLY A 477 -28.96 -24.80 -6.35
C GLY A 477 -27.80 -25.79 -6.36
N HIS A 478 -27.57 -26.40 -5.23
CA HIS A 478 -26.92 -27.69 -5.19
C HIS A 478 -27.72 -28.60 -6.17
N PRO A 479 -27.11 -29.18 -7.19
CA PRO A 479 -27.76 -30.28 -7.86
C PRO A 479 -27.92 -31.37 -6.78
N GLU A 480 -29.15 -31.60 -6.38
CA GLU A 480 -29.52 -32.82 -5.63
C GLU A 480 -28.86 -33.98 -6.34
N ALA A 481 -27.99 -34.67 -5.63
CA ALA A 481 -27.54 -35.99 -6.02
C ALA A 481 -28.78 -36.89 -6.07
N THR A 482 -29.35 -37.06 -7.26
CA THR A 482 -30.32 -38.10 -7.52
C THR A 482 -29.63 -39.42 -7.21
N SER A 483 -29.97 -39.99 -6.07
CA SER A 483 -29.72 -41.37 -5.71
C SER A 483 -30.39 -42.26 -6.72
N ALA A 484 -29.65 -42.74 -7.71
CA ALA A 484 -30.09 -43.87 -8.51
C ALA A 484 -29.98 -45.16 -7.67
N PRO A 485 -31.02 -46.01 -7.65
CA PRO A 485 -30.97 -47.25 -6.90
C PRO A 485 -30.00 -48.23 -7.58
N LEU A 486 -29.17 -48.82 -6.77
CA LEU A 486 -28.34 -49.97 -7.11
C LEU A 486 -29.26 -51.17 -7.46
N HIS A 487 -29.45 -51.45 -8.75
CA HIS A 487 -29.87 -52.76 -9.17
C HIS A 487 -28.64 -53.65 -9.34
N GLY A 488 -28.62 -54.67 -8.50
CA GLY A 488 -27.65 -55.75 -8.62
C GLY A 488 -27.90 -56.55 -9.88
N HIS A 489 -26.83 -56.94 -10.53
CA HIS A 489 -26.79 -58.20 -11.30
C HIS A 489 -25.48 -58.90 -10.95
N ALA A 490 -25.70 -60.05 -10.27
CA ALA A 490 -24.75 -61.16 -10.18
C ALA A 490 -24.67 -61.90 -11.51
N HIS A 491 -23.57 -62.60 -11.70
CA HIS A 491 -23.21 -63.63 -12.70
C HIS A 491 -22.39 -63.14 -13.90
N GLN A 492 -21.20 -63.41 -13.97
CA GLN A 492 -20.31 -64.55 -14.36
C GLN A 492 -18.86 -64.03 -14.38
#